data_1891c2683746317ce93cbc7db8b423a2
#
_entry.id   1891c2683746317ce93cbc7db8b423a2
#
_cell.length_a   1.000
_cell.length_b   1.000
_cell.length_c   1.000
_cell.angle_alpha   90.00
_cell.angle_beta   90.00
_cell.angle_gamma   90.00
#
_symmetry.space_group_name_H-M   'P 1'
#
loop_
_entity.id
_entity.type
_entity.pdbx_description
1 polymer ?
#
loop_
_entity_poly.entity_id
_entity_poly.type
_entity_poly.pdbx_seq_one_letter_code
_entity_poly.pdbx_strand_id
1 'polypeptide(L)'
;MTGRLMMLAGTIGVAAALIATIVLEPLPLYIWNASASVPIGLYRLRSADQFQVTELVAVQPPEPLATFLDLNGYLPLGVPMLKRVLALPGQSVCRTGLSISVDDIVMGEAKKHDRRGRPLPKWQGCRVVRDGELFLMNWQSDDSLDGRYFGFLPASHVIGRALPVWTWAE
;
A
#
# COMPACT_ATOMS: atom_id res chain seq x y z
N MET A 1 -51.09 4.53 15.30
CA MET A 1 -50.14 3.44 15.60
C MET A 1 -49.08 3.22 14.48
N THR A 2 -49.37 3.50 13.23
CA THR A 2 -48.48 3.28 12.07
C THR A 2 -47.21 4.11 12.07
N GLY A 3 -47.25 5.41 12.45
CA GLY A 3 -46.04 6.28 12.41
C GLY A 3 -44.95 5.87 13.40
N ARG A 4 -45.30 5.44 14.60
CA ARG A 4 -44.32 4.94 15.60
C ARG A 4 -43.65 3.64 15.15
N LEU A 5 -44.40 2.77 14.50
CA LEU A 5 -43.86 1.50 13.98
C LEU A 5 -42.89 1.74 12.81
N MET A 6 -43.22 2.69 11.94
CA MET A 6 -42.32 3.11 10.83
C MET A 6 -41.02 3.75 11.36
N MET A 7 -41.10 4.58 12.38
CA MET A 7 -39.88 5.16 13.00
C MET A 7 -38.99 4.10 13.64
N LEU A 8 -39.59 3.15 14.38
CA LEU A 8 -38.84 2.04 14.97
C LEU A 8 -38.21 1.14 13.92
N ALA A 9 -38.96 0.80 12.86
CA ALA A 9 -38.36 0.03 11.76
C ALA A 9 -37.21 0.77 11.06
N GLY A 10 -37.35 2.07 10.85
CA GLY A 10 -36.30 2.90 10.28
C GLY A 10 -35.04 2.96 11.16
N THR A 11 -35.20 3.20 12.46
CA THR A 11 -34.05 3.23 13.40
C THR A 11 -33.36 1.87 13.52
N ILE A 12 -34.10 0.79 13.55
CA ILE A 12 -33.53 -0.57 13.57
C ILE A 12 -32.78 -0.85 12.26
N GLY A 13 -33.32 -0.44 11.11
CA GLY A 13 -32.68 -0.62 9.81
C GLY A 13 -31.34 0.16 9.71
N VAL A 14 -31.32 1.41 10.17
CA VAL A 14 -30.08 2.21 10.21
C VAL A 14 -29.06 1.61 11.18
N ALA A 15 -29.50 1.21 12.37
CA ALA A 15 -28.60 0.56 13.34
C ALA A 15 -28.02 -0.75 12.80
N ALA A 16 -28.83 -1.58 12.16
CA ALA A 16 -28.38 -2.82 11.54
C ALA A 16 -27.38 -2.57 10.40
N ALA A 17 -27.60 -1.55 9.57
CA ALA A 17 -26.67 -1.17 8.51
C ALA A 17 -25.33 -0.70 9.08
N LEU A 18 -25.32 0.12 10.13
CA LEU A 18 -24.10 0.56 10.81
C LEU A 18 -23.33 -0.60 11.44
N ILE A 19 -24.05 -1.51 12.12
CA ILE A 19 -23.45 -2.72 12.69
C ILE A 19 -22.85 -3.60 11.58
N ALA A 20 -23.53 -3.75 10.46
CA ALA A 20 -23.03 -4.52 9.32
C ALA A 20 -21.73 -3.94 8.76
N THR A 21 -21.59 -2.62 8.68
CA THR A 21 -20.33 -2.00 8.22
C THR A 21 -19.16 -2.21 9.19
N ILE A 22 -19.45 -2.32 10.50
CA ILE A 22 -18.41 -2.59 11.51
C ILE A 22 -18.00 -4.07 11.49
N VAL A 23 -18.96 -4.97 11.32
CA VAL A 23 -18.71 -6.44 11.39
C VAL A 23 -18.12 -6.98 10.09
N LEU A 24 -18.57 -6.47 8.94
CA LEU A 24 -18.16 -6.96 7.63
C LEU A 24 -16.85 -6.33 7.13
N GLU A 25 -16.40 -5.23 7.75
CA GLU A 25 -15.19 -4.49 7.37
C GLU A 25 -15.02 -4.39 5.84
N PRO A 26 -16.00 -3.82 5.10
CA PRO A 26 -15.94 -3.79 3.65
C PRO A 26 -14.70 -3.03 3.20
N LEU A 27 -14.03 -3.56 2.17
CA LEU A 27 -12.89 -2.89 1.58
C LEU A 27 -13.27 -1.46 1.16
N PRO A 28 -12.44 -0.47 1.43
CA PRO A 28 -12.72 0.91 1.04
C PRO A 28 -12.82 1.00 -0.48
N LEU A 29 -13.87 1.67 -0.98
CA LEU A 29 -14.02 1.93 -2.42
C LEU A 29 -13.11 3.06 -2.92
N TYR A 30 -12.76 3.98 -2.03
CA TYR A 30 -11.92 5.14 -2.31
C TYR A 30 -10.93 5.36 -1.19
N ILE A 31 -9.73 5.82 -1.55
CA ILE A 31 -8.72 6.26 -0.59
C ILE A 31 -8.17 7.63 -1.00
N TRP A 32 -7.87 8.44 0.01
CA TRP A 32 -7.19 9.70 -0.17
C TRP A 32 -5.69 9.52 0.09
N ASN A 33 -4.87 9.83 -0.90
CA ASN A 33 -3.42 9.88 -0.72
C ASN A 33 -2.99 11.29 -0.35
N ALA A 34 -2.36 11.43 0.81
CA ALA A 34 -1.81 12.69 1.30
C ALA A 34 -0.27 12.75 1.19
N SER A 35 0.38 11.71 0.65
CA SER A 35 1.83 11.63 0.56
C SER A 35 2.33 11.84 -0.88
N ALA A 36 3.46 12.54 -1.03
CA ALA A 36 4.08 12.83 -2.33
C ALA A 36 4.81 11.62 -2.97
N SER A 37 4.70 10.42 -2.40
CA SER A 37 5.31 9.21 -3.00
C SER A 37 4.63 8.75 -4.28
N VAL A 38 3.38 9.13 -4.48
CA VAL A 38 2.61 9.12 -5.73
C VAL A 38 1.76 10.40 -5.75
N PRO A 39 1.18 10.82 -6.88
CA PRO A 39 0.39 12.04 -6.93
C PRO A 39 -0.63 12.14 -5.79
N ILE A 40 -0.69 13.27 -5.12
CA ILE A 40 -1.65 13.51 -4.02
C ILE A 40 -3.06 13.57 -4.61
N GLY A 41 -4.05 12.95 -3.94
CA GLY A 41 -5.43 13.01 -4.39
C GLY A 41 -6.27 11.80 -4.07
N LEU A 42 -7.41 11.71 -4.76
CA LEU A 42 -8.42 10.67 -4.59
C LEU A 42 -8.19 9.52 -5.57
N TYR A 43 -8.15 8.31 -5.03
CA TYR A 43 -8.03 7.08 -5.80
C TYR A 43 -9.23 6.17 -5.55
N ARG A 44 -9.73 5.56 -6.61
CA ARG A 44 -10.73 4.49 -6.54
C ARG A 44 -10.02 3.15 -6.46
N LEU A 45 -10.44 2.31 -5.52
CA LEU A 45 -9.95 0.94 -5.42
C LEU A 45 -10.81 0.00 -6.26
N ARG A 46 -10.16 -0.95 -6.92
CA ARG A 46 -10.77 -2.08 -7.61
C ARG A 46 -10.07 -3.37 -7.20
N SER A 47 -10.80 -4.47 -7.16
CA SER A 47 -10.20 -5.80 -6.93
C SER A 47 -9.06 -6.06 -7.91
N ALA A 48 -8.05 -6.78 -7.45
CA ALA A 48 -6.88 -7.15 -8.24
C ALA A 48 -6.69 -8.67 -8.15
N ASP A 49 -7.10 -9.38 -9.19
CA ASP A 49 -6.93 -10.83 -9.28
C ASP A 49 -5.57 -11.21 -9.89
N GLN A 50 -5.01 -10.32 -10.69
CA GLN A 50 -3.69 -10.44 -11.30
C GLN A 50 -2.99 -9.09 -11.22
N PHE A 51 -1.67 -9.10 -11.04
CA PHE A 51 -0.86 -7.89 -10.97
C PHE A 51 -0.03 -7.70 -12.23
N GLN A 52 0.23 -6.45 -12.59
CA GLN A 52 1.11 -6.08 -13.68
C GLN A 52 2.22 -5.14 -13.17
N VAL A 53 3.40 -5.23 -13.78
CA VAL A 53 4.49 -4.29 -13.50
C VAL A 53 4.00 -2.87 -13.84
N THR A 54 4.38 -1.89 -13.03
CA THR A 54 3.98 -0.48 -13.04
C THR A 54 2.61 -0.18 -12.43
N GLU A 55 1.79 -1.18 -12.19
CA GLU A 55 0.46 -1.00 -11.62
C GLU A 55 0.52 -0.39 -10.20
N LEU A 56 -0.33 0.60 -9.94
CA LEU A 56 -0.45 1.19 -8.61
C LEU A 56 -1.44 0.39 -7.77
N VAL A 57 -1.01 -0.05 -6.61
CA VAL A 57 -1.81 -0.84 -5.68
C VAL A 57 -1.86 -0.20 -4.30
N ALA A 58 -2.99 -0.41 -3.62
CA ALA A 58 -3.12 -0.11 -2.21
C ALA A 58 -2.77 -1.37 -1.41
N VAL A 59 -1.86 -1.24 -0.46
CA VAL A 59 -1.30 -2.35 0.33
C VAL A 59 -1.45 -2.07 1.79
N GLN A 60 -2.04 -2.99 2.53
CA GLN A 60 -2.02 -2.96 3.98
C GLN A 60 -0.66 -3.48 4.46
N PRO A 61 0.14 -2.66 5.18
CA PRO A 61 1.42 -3.14 5.69
C PRO A 61 1.22 -4.35 6.60
N PRO A 62 1.96 -5.48 6.38
CA PRO A 62 1.94 -6.58 7.33
C PRO A 62 2.68 -6.24 8.63
N GLU A 63 2.38 -6.92 9.71
CA GLU A 63 3.22 -6.90 10.90
C GLU A 63 4.54 -7.67 10.63
N PRO A 64 5.70 -7.20 11.12
CA PRO A 64 5.92 -6.06 12.02
C PRO A 64 6.12 -4.72 11.30
N LEU A 65 5.93 -4.65 9.97
CA LEU A 65 6.15 -3.43 9.18
C LEU A 65 5.17 -2.32 9.59
N ALA A 66 3.89 -2.67 9.82
CA ALA A 66 2.87 -1.70 10.25
C ALA A 66 3.28 -0.99 11.55
N THR A 67 3.70 -1.77 12.55
CA THR A 67 4.20 -1.25 13.83
C THR A 67 5.45 -0.38 13.65
N PHE A 68 6.40 -0.79 12.79
CA PHE A 68 7.58 0.03 12.50
C PHE A 68 7.20 1.39 11.89
N LEU A 69 6.28 1.41 10.94
CA LEU A 69 5.84 2.63 10.26
C LEU A 69 5.14 3.59 11.23
N ASP A 70 4.28 3.08 12.09
CA ASP A 70 3.53 3.87 13.08
C ASP A 70 4.45 4.46 14.16
N LEU A 71 5.27 3.64 14.80
CA LEU A 71 6.20 4.08 15.86
C LEU A 71 7.21 5.13 15.36
N ASN A 72 7.56 5.10 14.08
CA ASN A 72 8.44 6.09 13.47
C ASN A 72 7.70 7.30 12.88
N GLY A 73 6.37 7.33 12.95
CA GLY A 73 5.55 8.41 12.42
C GLY A 73 5.62 8.54 10.90
N TYR A 74 5.82 7.42 10.21
CA TYR A 74 5.76 7.37 8.73
C TYR A 74 4.35 7.13 8.22
N LEU A 75 3.60 6.22 8.87
CA LEU A 75 2.25 5.86 8.50
C LEU A 75 1.50 5.33 9.73
N PRO A 76 0.33 5.87 10.10
CA PRO A 76 -0.46 5.35 11.21
C PRO A 76 -0.93 3.90 10.98
N LEU A 77 -1.14 3.15 12.07
CA LEU A 77 -1.72 1.81 12.01
C LEU A 77 -3.05 1.81 11.26
N GLY A 78 -3.29 0.78 10.48
CA GLY A 78 -4.53 0.62 9.70
C GLY A 78 -4.59 1.44 8.41
N VAL A 79 -3.65 2.34 8.16
CA VAL A 79 -3.62 3.16 6.93
C VAL A 79 -2.88 2.39 5.82
N PRO A 80 -3.48 2.18 4.64
CA PRO A 80 -2.82 1.52 3.52
C PRO A 80 -1.78 2.42 2.85
N MET A 81 -0.75 1.78 2.29
CA MET A 81 0.25 2.43 1.44
C MET A 81 -0.18 2.37 -0.03
N LEU A 82 0.12 3.41 -0.82
CA LEU A 82 0.08 3.35 -2.28
C LEU A 82 1.47 3.08 -2.84
N LYS A 83 1.62 1.94 -3.53
CA LYS A 83 2.90 1.50 -4.10
C LYS A 83 2.71 0.94 -5.50
N ARG A 84 3.74 1.10 -6.35
CA ARG A 84 3.74 0.48 -7.68
C ARG A 84 4.36 -0.91 -7.62
N VAL A 85 3.78 -1.83 -8.34
CA VAL A 85 4.37 -3.15 -8.56
C VAL A 85 5.60 -2.97 -9.44
N LEU A 86 6.78 -3.31 -8.93
CA LEU A 86 8.03 -3.22 -9.68
C LEU A 86 8.47 -4.58 -10.18
N ALA A 87 8.28 -5.66 -9.40
CA ALA A 87 8.59 -7.00 -9.84
C ALA A 87 7.52 -8.01 -9.39
N LEU A 88 7.30 -9.00 -10.23
CA LEU A 88 6.35 -10.10 -10.11
C LEU A 88 7.07 -11.43 -9.82
N PRO A 89 6.35 -12.50 -9.42
CA PRO A 89 6.92 -13.83 -9.26
C PRO A 89 7.76 -14.27 -10.45
N GLY A 90 8.92 -14.87 -10.15
CA GLY A 90 9.89 -15.31 -11.14
C GLY A 90 10.99 -14.29 -11.48
N GLN A 91 10.78 -12.99 -11.23
CA GLN A 91 11.79 -11.96 -11.47
C GLN A 91 12.81 -11.89 -10.34
N SER A 92 14.06 -11.62 -10.68
CA SER A 92 15.16 -11.47 -9.72
C SER A 92 15.28 -10.01 -9.28
N VAL A 93 15.24 -9.77 -7.97
CA VAL A 93 15.47 -8.43 -7.41
C VAL A 93 16.73 -8.46 -6.56
N CYS A 94 17.65 -7.55 -6.87
CA CYS A 94 18.91 -7.40 -6.16
C CYS A 94 19.01 -6.06 -5.48
N ARG A 95 19.62 -6.05 -4.29
CA ARG A 95 20.13 -4.84 -3.65
C ARG A 95 21.63 -4.98 -3.44
N THR A 96 22.39 -4.16 -4.14
CA THR A 96 23.85 -4.09 -4.02
C THR A 96 24.25 -2.70 -3.52
N GLY A 97 24.63 -2.65 -2.23
CA GLY A 97 24.84 -1.37 -1.57
C GLY A 97 23.54 -0.58 -1.43
N LEU A 98 23.40 0.49 -2.21
CA LEU A 98 22.16 1.30 -2.27
C LEU A 98 21.37 1.05 -3.55
N SER A 99 21.97 0.45 -4.56
CA SER A 99 21.32 0.22 -5.86
C SER A 99 20.33 -0.94 -5.79
N ILE A 100 19.17 -0.75 -6.40
CA ILE A 100 18.14 -1.77 -6.61
C ILE A 100 18.06 -2.08 -8.09
N SER A 101 18.13 -3.37 -8.43
CA SER A 101 17.92 -3.84 -9.81
C SER A 101 16.87 -4.94 -9.87
N VAL A 102 16.20 -5.04 -11.01
CA VAL A 102 15.27 -6.12 -11.37
C VAL A 102 15.77 -6.73 -12.68
N ASP A 103 16.02 -8.04 -12.69
CA ASP A 103 16.57 -8.77 -13.84
C ASP A 103 17.78 -8.03 -14.45
N ASP A 104 18.72 -7.64 -13.57
CA ASP A 104 19.96 -6.89 -13.86
C ASP A 104 19.77 -5.44 -14.32
N ILE A 105 18.54 -4.95 -14.45
CA ILE A 105 18.25 -3.56 -14.83
C ILE A 105 18.15 -2.71 -13.55
N VAL A 106 18.98 -1.67 -13.43
CA VAL A 106 18.94 -0.74 -12.30
C VAL A 106 17.67 0.09 -12.35
N MET A 107 16.89 0.03 -11.26
CA MET A 107 15.59 0.70 -11.12
C MET A 107 15.61 1.92 -10.20
N GLY A 108 16.68 2.10 -9.43
CA GLY A 108 16.84 3.23 -8.53
C GLY A 108 17.73 2.91 -7.34
N GLU A 109 17.80 3.86 -6.40
CA GLU A 109 18.64 3.74 -5.22
C GLU A 109 17.87 3.92 -3.92
N ALA A 110 18.31 3.23 -2.88
CA ALA A 110 17.89 3.43 -1.52
C ALA A 110 18.73 4.53 -0.85
N LYS A 111 18.17 5.14 0.20
CA LYS A 111 18.91 6.08 1.05
C LYS A 111 19.38 5.38 2.33
N LYS A 112 20.43 5.91 2.97
CA LYS A 112 20.91 5.42 4.27
C LYS A 112 20.06 5.97 5.42
N HIS A 113 19.57 7.20 5.28
CA HIS A 113 18.82 7.92 6.28
C HIS A 113 17.60 8.59 5.67
N ASP A 114 16.57 8.77 6.49
CA ASP A 114 15.41 9.58 6.13
C ASP A 114 15.71 11.09 6.20
N ARG A 115 14.71 11.92 5.90
CA ARG A 115 14.83 13.39 5.96
C ARG A 115 15.09 13.93 7.37
N ARG A 116 14.88 13.12 8.42
CA ARG A 116 15.15 13.46 9.82
C ARG A 116 16.49 12.93 10.31
N GLY A 117 17.31 12.33 9.41
CA GLY A 117 18.61 11.75 9.75
C GLY A 117 18.54 10.38 10.44
N ARG A 118 17.36 9.74 10.52
CA ARG A 118 17.20 8.42 11.14
C ARG A 118 17.63 7.32 10.17
N PRO A 119 18.32 6.26 10.64
CA PRO A 119 18.72 5.17 9.78
C PRO A 119 17.48 4.44 9.21
N LEU A 120 17.54 4.12 7.91
CA LEU A 120 16.50 3.35 7.25
C LEU A 120 16.83 1.86 7.26
N PRO A 121 15.82 0.97 7.30
CA PRO A 121 16.01 -0.46 7.21
C PRO A 121 16.79 -0.85 5.94
N LYS A 122 17.54 -1.94 6.00
CA LYS A 122 18.34 -2.41 4.88
C LYS A 122 18.31 -3.92 4.77
N TRP A 123 18.31 -4.39 3.55
CA TRP A 123 18.59 -5.76 3.17
C TRP A 123 19.68 -5.77 2.09
N GLN A 124 20.27 -6.91 1.75
CA GLN A 124 21.33 -7.02 0.76
C GLN A 124 21.23 -8.37 0.04
N GLY A 125 21.79 -8.43 -1.17
CA GLY A 125 21.82 -9.61 -2.01
C GLY A 125 20.70 -9.66 -3.02
N CYS A 126 20.61 -10.80 -3.72
CA CYS A 126 19.61 -11.05 -4.75
C CYS A 126 18.61 -12.11 -4.29
N ARG A 127 17.35 -11.93 -4.66
CA ARG A 127 16.30 -12.92 -4.43
C ARG A 127 15.27 -12.89 -5.55
N VAL A 128 14.84 -14.06 -5.99
CA VAL A 128 13.71 -14.20 -6.90
C VAL A 128 12.43 -13.96 -6.12
N VAL A 129 11.52 -13.17 -6.70
CA VAL A 129 10.15 -12.95 -6.19
C VAL A 129 9.43 -14.30 -6.21
N ARG A 130 8.93 -14.76 -5.06
CA ARG A 130 8.21 -16.03 -4.94
C ARG A 130 6.76 -15.90 -5.32
N ASP A 131 6.10 -17.03 -5.58
CA ASP A 131 4.65 -17.06 -5.74
C ASP A 131 3.97 -16.49 -4.49
N GLY A 132 2.97 -15.63 -4.70
CA GLY A 132 2.27 -14.94 -3.63
C GLY A 132 3.02 -13.75 -3.02
N GLU A 133 4.15 -13.33 -3.58
CA GLU A 133 4.89 -12.14 -3.18
C GLU A 133 4.93 -11.10 -4.31
N LEU A 134 5.16 -9.85 -3.94
CA LEU A 134 5.41 -8.74 -4.86
C LEU A 134 6.60 -7.93 -4.37
N PHE A 135 7.35 -7.36 -5.30
CA PHE A 135 8.29 -6.31 -4.97
C PHE A 135 7.70 -4.96 -5.38
N LEU A 136 7.48 -4.10 -4.41
CA LEU A 136 6.77 -2.85 -4.55
C LEU A 136 7.73 -1.67 -4.40
N MET A 137 7.76 -0.76 -5.36
CA MET A 137 8.64 0.41 -5.32
C MET A 137 8.03 1.57 -6.12
N ASN A 138 8.00 2.75 -5.54
CA ASN A 138 7.68 3.99 -6.24
C ASN A 138 8.99 4.59 -6.78
N TRP A 139 9.48 4.06 -7.90
CA TRP A 139 10.79 4.47 -8.48
C TRP A 139 10.84 5.93 -8.89
N GLN A 140 9.70 6.60 -9.05
CA GLN A 140 9.59 8.01 -9.39
C GLN A 140 9.79 8.93 -8.18
N SER A 141 9.84 8.37 -6.96
CA SER A 141 9.99 9.12 -5.72
C SER A 141 11.15 8.56 -4.89
N ASP A 142 12.21 9.35 -4.77
CA ASP A 142 13.40 8.97 -4.00
C ASP A 142 13.15 8.90 -2.49
N ASP A 143 12.10 9.56 -2.00
CA ASP A 143 11.74 9.60 -0.58
C ASP A 143 10.65 8.59 -0.20
N SER A 144 10.20 7.76 -1.14
CA SER A 144 9.23 6.71 -0.84
C SER A 144 9.84 5.61 0.02
N LEU A 145 9.18 5.29 1.12
CA LEU A 145 9.47 4.09 1.91
C LEU A 145 8.76 2.89 1.28
N ASP A 146 9.52 1.96 0.72
CA ASP A 146 9.01 0.85 -0.09
C ASP A 146 9.97 -0.35 -0.08
N GLY A 147 9.90 -1.22 -1.07
CA GLY A 147 10.71 -2.43 -1.19
C GLY A 147 12.23 -2.19 -1.13
N ARG A 148 12.69 -0.98 -1.40
CA ARG A 148 14.09 -0.59 -1.19
C ARG A 148 14.54 -0.84 0.25
N TYR A 149 13.62 -0.76 1.21
CA TYR A 149 13.87 -0.85 2.64
C TYR A 149 13.29 -2.11 3.27
N PHE A 150 12.09 -2.51 2.83
CA PHE A 150 11.34 -3.60 3.45
C PHE A 150 11.47 -4.93 2.69
N GLY A 151 11.95 -4.88 1.43
CA GLY A 151 12.01 -6.04 0.55
C GLY A 151 10.64 -6.40 -0.02
N PHE A 152 10.32 -7.68 0.03
CA PHE A 152 9.15 -8.27 -0.61
C PHE A 152 7.94 -8.27 0.34
N LEU A 153 6.76 -8.06 -0.19
CA LEU A 153 5.52 -8.09 0.58
C LEU A 153 4.57 -9.18 0.04
N PRO A 154 3.78 -9.82 0.90
CA PRO A 154 2.78 -10.78 0.45
C PRO A 154 1.72 -10.11 -0.43
N ALA A 155 1.41 -10.72 -1.58
CA ALA A 155 0.38 -10.23 -2.48
C ALA A 155 -1.02 -10.22 -1.84
N SER A 156 -1.26 -11.09 -0.84
CA SER A 156 -2.49 -11.13 -0.05
C SER A 156 -2.76 -9.86 0.78
N HIS A 157 -1.73 -9.02 0.98
CA HIS A 157 -1.87 -7.73 1.65
C HIS A 157 -2.28 -6.59 0.71
N VAL A 158 -2.37 -6.86 -0.60
CA VAL A 158 -2.93 -5.90 -1.55
C VAL A 158 -4.44 -5.87 -1.41
N ILE A 159 -4.98 -4.72 -1.05
CA ILE A 159 -6.42 -4.49 -0.89
C ILE A 159 -7.11 -4.10 -2.20
N GLY A 160 -6.35 -3.70 -3.21
CA GLY A 160 -6.88 -3.40 -4.53
C GLY A 160 -5.94 -2.56 -5.40
N ARG A 161 -6.29 -2.45 -6.68
CA ARG A 161 -5.69 -1.50 -7.62
C ARG A 161 -6.17 -0.11 -7.31
N ALA A 162 -5.25 0.85 -7.30
CA ALA A 162 -5.56 2.24 -7.06
C ALA A 162 -5.59 3.01 -8.39
N LEU A 163 -6.78 3.40 -8.82
CA LEU A 163 -7.00 4.17 -10.05
C LEU A 163 -7.19 5.63 -9.67
N PRO A 164 -6.41 6.57 -10.25
CA PRO A 164 -6.57 7.98 -9.97
C PRO A 164 -7.94 8.46 -10.45
N VAL A 165 -8.67 9.17 -9.59
CA VAL A 165 -9.94 9.83 -9.90
C VAL A 165 -9.71 11.33 -10.04
N TRP A 166 -9.00 11.89 -9.08
CA TRP A 166 -8.62 13.28 -9.06
C TRP A 166 -7.30 13.43 -8.32
N THR A 167 -6.26 13.84 -9.00
CA THR A 167 -4.92 13.98 -8.46
C THR A 167 -4.28 15.25 -8.97
N TRP A 168 -3.40 15.80 -8.16
CA TRP A 168 -2.48 16.82 -8.65
C TRP A 168 -1.08 16.23 -8.75
N ALA A 169 -0.46 16.44 -9.90
CA ALA A 169 0.98 16.25 -10.03
C ALA A 169 1.67 17.50 -9.44
N GLU A 170 2.64 17.27 -8.59
CA GLU A 170 3.59 18.32 -8.23
C GLU A 170 4.55 18.61 -9.38
#